data_716d6f60e023343dad6a41084e9e346c
#
_entry.id   716d6f60e023343dad6a41084e9e346c
#
_cell.length_a   1.000
_cell.length_b   1.000
_cell.length_c   1.000
_cell.angle_alpha   90.00
_cell.angle_beta   90.00
_cell.angle_gamma   90.00
#
_symmetry.space_group_name_H-M   'P 1'
#
loop_
_entity.id
_entity.type
_entity.pdbx_description
1 polymer ?
#
loop_
_entity_poly.entity_id
_entity_poly.type
_entity_poly.pdbx_seq_one_letter_code
_entity_poly.pdbx_strand_id
1 'polypeptide(L)'
;MKSLFTPPPLAIRFPLVHNGHVQERSEKAHVVVLGAGFGGLTFCREFKAANARVTLVDRTNHHLFQPLLYQVATGLLPPGQIAVPIRHVVRRHRNVRVELAEVTGFDLDRRVVHTTILGADKREVPYDSLIVAAGVGQSYFGHSEFALYAPGMKTIDDALELRRRIFGAFEMAELASDPATRAEWLTIAIVGAGPTGVELAGQVRDLATRSLRGEFRSFDPSSVRVVLLDGGDAPLATFGEQLSERAAKELRHLGVELRMGARVVGVDATGVDIADAEGKTDRLQARTTVWAAGVEASPLAGALAAACGAEQDRAGRIAVLSDLTLPGHPEVFAVGDMMALDRLPGVAEVAIQGSLHAANTIVRRLRGKPPAPFKYRDLGSAATVGRFRSVVDFKGIRLSGLPGWVVWAFIHLAFINGFGNRVGTIVKWTRSFVGRARPEREFSVMHTGGDLSLPADVRGVVQPQPLPVLGAREARTDAEPH
;
A
#
# COMPACT_ATOMS: atom_id res chain seq x y z
N MET A 1 10.04 -11.82 -45.73
CA MET A 1 10.09 -10.38 -45.86
C MET A 1 9.73 -9.73 -44.54
N LYS A 2 10.67 -9.65 -43.61
CA LYS A 2 10.64 -8.89 -42.37
C LYS A 2 12.07 -8.47 -42.07
N SER A 3 12.32 -7.21 -41.99
CA SER A 3 13.51 -6.46 -41.60
C SER A 3 13.90 -5.46 -42.63
N LEU A 4 13.49 -4.26 -42.43
CA LEU A 4 14.10 -3.03 -42.91
C LEU A 4 13.42 -1.88 -42.18
N PHE A 5 14.13 -1.28 -41.27
CA PHE A 5 13.98 0.00 -40.58
C PHE A 5 14.29 -0.10 -39.07
N THR A 6 15.56 -0.39 -38.82
CA THR A 6 16.18 0.07 -37.54
C THR A 6 16.96 1.34 -37.87
N PRO A 7 16.57 2.51 -37.38
CA PRO A 7 17.42 3.69 -37.51
C PRO A 7 18.67 3.51 -36.66
N PRO A 8 19.82 4.05 -37.04
CA PRO A 8 21.06 3.97 -36.28
C PRO A 8 20.88 4.70 -34.93
N PRO A 9 21.61 4.29 -33.87
CA PRO A 9 21.55 4.93 -32.58
C PRO A 9 22.12 6.35 -32.69
N LEU A 10 21.28 7.36 -32.55
CA LEU A 10 21.70 8.74 -32.40
C LEU A 10 22.34 8.92 -31.04
N ALA A 11 23.64 9.06 -30.98
CA ALA A 11 24.36 9.55 -29.82
C ALA A 11 23.97 11.02 -29.58
N ILE A 12 23.10 11.26 -28.61
CA ILE A 12 22.70 12.62 -28.23
C ILE A 12 23.68 13.08 -27.13
N ARG A 13 24.42 14.13 -27.40
CA ARG A 13 25.33 14.80 -26.48
C ARG A 13 24.56 15.89 -25.73
N PHE A 14 24.59 15.87 -24.40
CA PHE A 14 24.09 16.94 -23.56
C PHE A 14 25.25 17.82 -23.08
N PRO A 15 25.23 19.13 -23.27
CA PRO A 15 26.15 20.03 -22.60
C PRO A 15 25.67 20.29 -21.15
N LEU A 16 26.43 19.85 -20.16
CA LEU A 16 26.33 20.33 -18.79
C LEU A 16 27.33 21.49 -18.62
N VAL A 17 26.83 22.70 -18.47
CA VAL A 17 27.63 23.87 -18.15
C VAL A 17 27.76 23.92 -16.63
N HIS A 18 28.91 23.53 -16.13
CA HIS A 18 29.35 23.84 -14.77
C HIS A 18 30.78 24.35 -14.82
N ASN A 19 31.00 25.60 -14.40
CA ASN A 19 32.31 26.25 -14.21
C ASN A 19 33.31 26.12 -15.38
N GLY A 20 32.92 26.50 -16.59
CA GLY A 20 33.90 26.77 -17.68
C GLY A 20 34.59 25.54 -18.30
N HIS A 21 34.31 24.31 -17.86
CA HIS A 21 34.79 23.10 -18.50
C HIS A 21 33.64 22.29 -19.07
N VAL A 22 33.53 22.22 -20.40
CA VAL A 22 32.65 21.30 -21.11
C VAL A 22 33.29 19.91 -21.06
N GLN A 23 32.88 19.09 -20.10
CA GLN A 23 33.23 17.66 -20.12
C GLN A 23 32.24 16.92 -21.02
N GLU A 24 32.66 16.46 -22.19
CA GLU A 24 31.88 15.59 -23.06
C GLU A 24 31.66 14.24 -22.35
N ARG A 25 30.52 14.09 -21.67
CA ARG A 25 30.09 12.79 -21.16
C ARG A 25 29.49 11.98 -22.29
N SER A 26 30.22 11.01 -22.79
CA SER A 26 29.73 9.87 -23.60
C SER A 26 28.92 8.88 -22.73
N GLU A 27 28.38 9.31 -21.59
CA GLU A 27 27.63 8.44 -20.68
C GLU A 27 26.14 8.44 -21.00
N LYS A 28 25.51 7.27 -20.85
CA LYS A 28 24.06 7.09 -20.98
C LYS A 28 23.34 7.99 -19.98
N ALA A 29 22.27 8.64 -20.42
CA ALA A 29 21.41 9.42 -19.53
C ALA A 29 20.97 8.60 -18.32
N HIS A 30 21.06 9.17 -17.14
CA HIS A 30 20.75 8.50 -15.86
C HIS A 30 19.38 8.93 -15.36
N VAL A 31 18.44 7.99 -15.33
CA VAL A 31 17.11 8.20 -14.74
C VAL A 31 17.09 7.53 -13.38
N VAL A 32 16.76 8.28 -12.33
CA VAL A 32 16.51 7.74 -11.00
C VAL A 32 15.02 7.65 -10.75
N VAL A 33 14.56 6.51 -10.25
CA VAL A 33 13.15 6.24 -9.93
C VAL A 33 13.07 5.91 -8.45
N LEU A 34 12.22 6.63 -7.72
CA LEU A 34 12.01 6.43 -6.29
C LEU A 34 10.66 5.78 -6.04
N GLY A 35 10.68 4.60 -5.42
CA GLY A 35 9.51 3.79 -5.13
C GLY A 35 9.21 2.75 -6.23
N ALA A 36 9.05 1.49 -5.82
CA ALA A 36 8.71 0.35 -6.66
C ALA A 36 7.23 -0.05 -6.56
N GLY A 37 6.36 0.92 -6.26
CA GLY A 37 4.91 0.79 -6.34
C GLY A 37 4.42 0.66 -7.80
N PHE A 38 3.13 0.88 -8.03
CA PHE A 38 2.55 0.80 -9.38
C PHE A 38 3.22 1.76 -10.36
N GLY A 39 3.50 3.00 -9.92
CA GLY A 39 4.12 4.01 -10.77
C GLY A 39 5.56 3.64 -11.15
N GLY A 40 6.46 3.55 -10.18
CA GLY A 40 7.88 3.35 -10.47
C GLY A 40 8.18 2.03 -11.17
N LEU A 41 7.47 0.95 -10.81
CA LEU A 41 7.64 -0.33 -11.50
C LEU A 41 7.14 -0.26 -12.95
N THR A 42 6.03 0.42 -13.21
CA THR A 42 5.53 0.66 -14.58
C THR A 42 6.54 1.46 -15.38
N PHE A 43 7.08 2.54 -14.80
CA PHE A 43 8.13 3.31 -15.46
C PHE A 43 9.31 2.41 -15.87
N CYS A 44 9.87 1.64 -14.94
CA CYS A 44 11.02 0.76 -15.20
C CYS A 44 10.76 -0.28 -16.29
N ARG A 45 9.54 -0.78 -16.40
CA ARG A 45 9.17 -1.79 -17.41
C ARG A 45 8.93 -1.22 -18.80
N GLU A 46 8.40 -0.01 -18.87
CA GLU A 46 7.96 0.59 -20.12
C GLU A 46 8.96 1.61 -20.70
N PHE A 47 9.93 2.06 -19.87
CA PHE A 47 10.97 2.98 -20.34
C PHE A 47 12.01 2.26 -21.20
N LYS A 48 11.92 2.44 -22.51
CA LYS A 48 12.73 1.74 -23.54
C LYS A 48 13.70 2.68 -24.27
N ALA A 49 14.42 3.53 -23.53
CA ALA A 49 15.45 4.35 -24.14
C ALA A 49 16.79 3.59 -24.15
N ALA A 50 17.30 3.28 -25.34
CA ALA A 50 18.55 2.51 -25.51
C ALA A 50 19.78 3.21 -24.89
N ASN A 51 19.76 4.54 -24.86
CA ASN A 51 20.87 5.37 -24.35
C ASN A 51 20.63 5.89 -22.94
N ALA A 52 19.82 5.18 -22.13
CA ALA A 52 19.59 5.54 -20.75
C ALA A 52 19.79 4.34 -19.81
N ARG A 53 20.28 4.63 -18.61
CA ARG A 53 20.30 3.71 -17.48
C ARG A 53 19.27 4.16 -16.45
N VAL A 54 18.67 3.22 -15.73
CA VAL A 54 17.69 3.48 -14.70
C VAL A 54 18.20 2.94 -13.38
N THR A 55 18.17 3.74 -12.32
CA THR A 55 18.35 3.28 -10.93
C THR A 55 17.01 3.36 -10.23
N LEU A 56 16.46 2.21 -9.87
CA LEU A 56 15.23 2.10 -9.06
C LEU A 56 15.61 1.95 -7.59
N VAL A 57 15.23 2.94 -6.78
CA VAL A 57 15.47 2.97 -5.33
C VAL A 57 14.16 2.68 -4.61
N ASP A 58 14.16 1.73 -3.70
CA ASP A 58 13.04 1.45 -2.81
C ASP A 58 13.56 1.03 -1.43
N ARG A 59 12.83 1.37 -0.38
CA ARG A 59 13.13 0.96 1.00
C ARG A 59 12.78 -0.50 1.29
N THR A 60 12.01 -1.13 0.39
CA THR A 60 11.64 -2.56 0.45
C THR A 60 12.21 -3.31 -0.74
N ASN A 61 12.35 -4.63 -0.63
CA ASN A 61 12.85 -5.46 -1.71
C ASN A 61 11.75 -5.98 -2.65
N HIS A 62 10.49 -5.60 -2.40
CA HIS A 62 9.33 -6.17 -3.11
C HIS A 62 8.37 -5.10 -3.62
N HIS A 63 7.73 -5.40 -4.73
CA HIS A 63 6.54 -4.71 -5.20
C HIS A 63 5.31 -5.32 -4.55
N LEU A 64 4.47 -4.49 -3.95
CA LEU A 64 3.25 -4.90 -3.28
C LEU A 64 2.02 -4.62 -4.14
N PHE A 65 1.23 -5.66 -4.41
CA PHE A 65 -0.10 -5.53 -5.01
C PHE A 65 -1.15 -5.23 -3.92
N GLN A 66 -1.19 -3.98 -3.45
CA GLN A 66 -2.02 -3.51 -2.33
C GLN A 66 -3.52 -3.87 -2.43
N PRO A 67 -4.18 -3.88 -3.62
CA PRO A 67 -5.60 -4.17 -3.68
C PRO A 67 -6.04 -5.52 -3.09
N LEU A 68 -5.11 -6.47 -2.91
CA LEU A 68 -5.40 -7.76 -2.28
C LEU A 68 -4.80 -7.92 -0.87
N LEU A 69 -4.36 -6.83 -0.26
CA LEU A 69 -3.70 -6.85 1.05
C LEU A 69 -4.65 -7.35 2.16
N TYR A 70 -5.92 -6.97 2.12
CA TYR A 70 -6.95 -7.46 3.03
C TYR A 70 -7.12 -8.99 2.98
N GLN A 71 -6.81 -9.65 1.85
CA GLN A 71 -6.84 -11.11 1.74
C GLN A 71 -5.68 -11.77 2.47
N VAL A 72 -4.55 -11.08 2.59
CA VAL A 72 -3.44 -11.54 3.44
C VAL A 72 -3.82 -11.37 4.91
N ALA A 73 -4.38 -10.23 5.30
CA ALA A 73 -4.84 -9.96 6.66
C ALA A 73 -5.91 -10.96 7.14
N THR A 74 -6.69 -11.54 6.23
CA THR A 74 -7.75 -12.51 6.56
C THR A 74 -7.39 -13.96 6.22
N GLY A 75 -6.10 -14.27 5.97
CA GLY A 75 -5.60 -15.62 5.76
C GLY A 75 -6.07 -16.31 4.48
N LEU A 76 -6.51 -15.55 3.47
CA LEU A 76 -6.93 -16.09 2.17
C LEU A 76 -5.74 -16.27 1.22
N LEU A 77 -4.82 -15.30 1.20
CA LEU A 77 -3.62 -15.34 0.38
C LEU A 77 -2.35 -15.27 1.25
N PRO A 78 -1.26 -15.96 0.89
CA PRO A 78 0.03 -15.75 1.52
C PRO A 78 0.67 -14.45 1.03
N PRO A 79 1.55 -13.82 1.82
CA PRO A 79 2.25 -12.59 1.45
C PRO A 79 2.94 -12.66 0.08
N GLY A 80 3.66 -13.76 -0.19
CA GLY A 80 4.41 -13.94 -1.45
C GLY A 80 3.55 -13.99 -2.72
N GLN A 81 2.23 -14.12 -2.59
CA GLN A 81 1.31 -14.09 -3.73
C GLN A 81 1.14 -12.67 -4.29
N ILE A 82 1.23 -11.67 -3.43
CA ILE A 82 1.01 -10.26 -3.77
C ILE A 82 2.24 -9.37 -3.57
N ALA A 83 3.24 -9.85 -2.83
CA ALA A 83 4.54 -9.17 -2.64
C ALA A 83 5.62 -9.91 -3.45
N VAL A 84 6.01 -9.32 -4.58
CA VAL A 84 6.94 -9.95 -5.52
C VAL A 84 8.29 -9.22 -5.49
N PRO A 85 9.43 -9.95 -5.34
CA PRO A 85 10.74 -9.31 -5.32
C PRO A 85 10.98 -8.41 -6.55
N ILE A 86 11.34 -7.15 -6.32
CA ILE A 86 11.54 -6.14 -7.39
C ILE A 86 12.53 -6.66 -8.44
N ARG A 87 13.66 -7.20 -7.98
CA ARG A 87 14.70 -7.74 -8.88
C ARG A 87 14.18 -8.86 -9.79
N HIS A 88 13.23 -9.66 -9.29
CA HIS A 88 12.58 -10.68 -10.12
C HIS A 88 11.70 -10.07 -11.20
N VAL A 89 10.95 -9.01 -10.87
CA VAL A 89 10.04 -8.35 -11.83
C VAL A 89 10.85 -7.68 -12.96
N VAL A 90 11.94 -6.98 -12.61
CA VAL A 90 12.74 -6.22 -13.61
C VAL A 90 13.89 -7.02 -14.21
N ARG A 91 14.06 -8.33 -13.91
CA ARG A 91 15.23 -9.14 -14.31
C ARG A 91 15.52 -9.15 -15.82
N ARG A 92 14.51 -8.91 -16.66
CA ARG A 92 14.65 -8.84 -18.11
C ARG A 92 15.01 -7.44 -18.63
N HIS A 93 14.96 -6.42 -17.77
CA HIS A 93 15.27 -5.03 -18.10
C HIS A 93 16.71 -4.71 -17.69
N ARG A 94 17.66 -5.05 -18.57
CA ARG A 94 19.11 -4.95 -18.31
C ARG A 94 19.62 -3.54 -18.04
N ASN A 95 18.86 -2.52 -18.45
CA ASN A 95 19.14 -1.12 -18.19
C ASN A 95 18.66 -0.65 -16.80
N VAL A 96 17.97 -1.50 -16.02
CA VAL A 96 17.44 -1.18 -14.69
C VAL A 96 18.30 -1.82 -13.61
N ARG A 97 18.89 -0.98 -12.75
CA ARG A 97 19.55 -1.38 -11.51
C ARG A 97 18.61 -1.10 -10.35
N VAL A 98 18.50 -2.03 -9.42
CA VAL A 98 17.68 -1.88 -8.20
C VAL A 98 18.60 -1.63 -7.01
N GLU A 99 18.29 -0.62 -6.21
CA GLU A 99 18.98 -0.30 -4.95
C GLU A 99 17.98 -0.35 -3.79
N LEU A 100 18.30 -1.14 -2.77
CA LEU A 100 17.53 -1.19 -1.53
C LEU A 100 18.10 -0.07 -0.62
N ALA A 101 17.39 1.04 -0.56
CA ALA A 101 17.80 2.19 0.23
C ALA A 101 16.59 3.07 0.58
N GLU A 102 16.70 3.82 1.65
CA GLU A 102 15.75 4.84 2.05
C GLU A 102 16.21 6.22 1.53
N VAL A 103 15.27 6.95 0.93
CA VAL A 103 15.52 8.33 0.49
C VAL A 103 15.33 9.26 1.67
N THR A 104 16.34 10.11 1.92
CA THR A 104 16.36 11.04 3.06
C THR A 104 16.26 12.50 2.67
N GLY A 105 16.41 12.84 1.38
CA GLY A 105 16.30 14.21 0.90
C GLY A 105 16.69 14.39 -0.56
N PHE A 106 16.63 15.65 -1.00
CA PHE A 106 16.88 16.07 -2.37
C PHE A 106 17.78 17.31 -2.39
N ASP A 107 18.70 17.35 -3.34
CA ASP A 107 19.39 18.55 -3.78
C ASP A 107 19.07 18.72 -5.28
N LEU A 108 18.05 19.53 -5.57
CA LEU A 108 17.53 19.68 -6.91
C LEU A 108 18.47 20.49 -7.80
N ASP A 109 19.21 21.45 -7.22
CA ASP A 109 20.18 22.29 -7.95
C ASP A 109 21.36 21.44 -8.42
N ARG A 110 21.88 20.57 -7.55
CA ARG A 110 22.96 19.61 -7.88
C ARG A 110 22.44 18.36 -8.61
N ARG A 111 21.14 18.17 -8.70
CA ARG A 111 20.47 16.98 -9.23
C ARG A 111 20.92 15.71 -8.53
N VAL A 112 20.80 15.69 -7.22
CA VAL A 112 21.22 14.59 -6.36
C VAL A 112 20.06 14.17 -5.44
N VAL A 113 19.88 12.86 -5.31
CA VAL A 113 19.03 12.25 -4.28
C VAL A 113 19.91 11.74 -3.15
N HIS A 114 19.61 12.12 -1.93
CA HIS A 114 20.25 11.60 -0.73
C HIS A 114 19.59 10.32 -0.28
N THR A 115 20.36 9.26 -0.05
CA THR A 115 19.86 7.96 0.38
C THR A 115 20.67 7.41 1.54
N THR A 116 20.06 6.51 2.33
CA THR A 116 20.74 5.70 3.34
C THR A 116 20.50 4.22 3.09
N ILE A 117 21.51 3.40 3.31
CA ILE A 117 21.40 1.96 3.27
C ILE A 117 21.32 1.43 4.69
N LEU A 118 20.21 0.76 5.04
CA LEU A 118 19.98 0.17 6.38
C LEU A 118 20.28 1.16 7.54
N GLY A 119 20.04 2.46 7.30
CA GLY A 119 20.24 3.51 8.31
C GLY A 119 21.68 3.95 8.58
N ALA A 120 22.68 3.34 7.93
CA ALA A 120 24.09 3.57 8.25
C ALA A 120 24.83 4.39 7.19
N ASP A 121 24.87 3.96 5.94
CA ASP A 121 25.68 4.57 4.90
C ASP A 121 24.89 5.65 4.14
N LYS A 122 25.33 6.90 4.23
CA LYS A 122 24.79 8.00 3.42
C LYS A 122 25.40 7.94 2.02
N ARG A 123 24.54 8.05 1.00
CA ARG A 123 24.96 8.09 -0.41
C ARG A 123 24.26 9.20 -1.15
N GLU A 124 24.94 9.71 -2.16
CA GLU A 124 24.40 10.62 -3.15
C GLU A 124 24.19 9.87 -4.47
N VAL A 125 22.98 9.95 -5.02
CA VAL A 125 22.62 9.36 -6.30
C VAL A 125 22.34 10.48 -7.30
N PRO A 126 23.28 10.81 -8.19
CA PRO A 126 23.09 11.86 -9.19
C PRO A 126 22.14 11.38 -10.29
N TYR A 127 21.38 12.31 -10.91
CA TYR A 127 20.43 12.02 -11.98
C TYR A 127 20.42 13.08 -13.08
N ASP A 128 20.01 12.68 -14.28
CA ASP A 128 19.63 13.58 -15.37
C ASP A 128 18.10 13.77 -15.40
N SER A 129 17.34 12.76 -14.98
CA SER A 129 15.91 12.84 -14.75
C SER A 129 15.53 12.07 -13.48
N LEU A 130 14.56 12.58 -12.74
CA LEU A 130 14.09 11.99 -11.49
C LEU A 130 12.58 11.70 -11.57
N ILE A 131 12.19 10.48 -11.23
CA ILE A 131 10.78 10.07 -11.10
C ILE A 131 10.53 9.77 -9.63
N VAL A 132 9.67 10.54 -8.99
CA VAL A 132 9.28 10.30 -7.59
C VAL A 132 7.89 9.67 -7.56
N ALA A 133 7.85 8.40 -7.22
CA ALA A 133 6.66 7.54 -7.18
C ALA A 133 6.49 6.94 -5.76
N ALA A 134 6.68 7.76 -4.72
CA ALA A 134 6.73 7.32 -3.33
C ALA A 134 5.37 7.02 -2.70
N GLY A 135 4.27 7.30 -3.41
CA GLY A 135 2.90 6.98 -3.00
C GLY A 135 2.43 7.73 -1.76
N VAL A 136 1.56 7.07 -0.99
CA VAL A 136 0.94 7.60 0.24
C VAL A 136 1.11 6.63 1.40
N GLY A 137 1.09 7.18 2.61
CA GLY A 137 1.00 6.45 3.87
C GLY A 137 -0.41 6.42 4.42
N GLN A 138 -0.55 5.87 5.63
CA GLN A 138 -1.78 5.90 6.41
C GLN A 138 -1.90 7.26 7.09
N SER A 139 -3.03 7.93 6.95
CA SER A 139 -3.35 9.13 7.73
C SER A 139 -4.21 8.78 8.92
N TYR A 140 -3.87 9.34 10.07
CA TYR A 140 -4.67 9.29 11.29
C TYR A 140 -5.30 10.65 11.62
N PHE A 141 -5.34 11.57 10.64
CA PHE A 141 -5.94 12.92 10.77
C PHE A 141 -5.40 13.73 11.95
N GLY A 142 -4.09 13.62 12.20
CA GLY A 142 -3.41 14.31 13.30
C GLY A 142 -3.29 13.50 14.61
N HIS A 143 -3.89 12.31 14.68
CA HIS A 143 -3.90 11.41 15.83
C HIS A 143 -2.97 10.22 15.63
N SER A 144 -1.68 10.47 15.45
CA SER A 144 -0.69 9.41 15.20
C SER A 144 -0.62 8.33 16.29
N GLU A 145 -1.03 8.69 17.52
CA GLU A 145 -1.14 7.78 18.67
C GLU A 145 -2.13 6.63 18.44
N PHE A 146 -3.12 6.81 17.58
CA PHE A 146 -4.08 5.75 17.24
C PHE A 146 -3.42 4.55 16.55
N ALA A 147 -2.29 4.76 15.87
CA ALA A 147 -1.56 3.70 15.17
C ALA A 147 -1.18 2.52 16.08
N LEU A 148 -0.95 2.78 17.38
CA LEU A 148 -0.60 1.74 18.35
C LEU A 148 -1.73 0.72 18.52
N TYR A 149 -2.96 1.19 18.54
CA TYR A 149 -4.14 0.37 18.84
C TYR A 149 -4.95 0.01 17.58
N ALA A 150 -4.91 0.86 16.56
CA ALA A 150 -5.61 0.67 15.29
C ALA A 150 -4.63 0.70 14.11
N PRO A 151 -3.88 -0.38 13.84
CA PRO A 151 -2.96 -0.43 12.72
C PRO A 151 -3.66 -0.19 11.40
N GLY A 152 -2.96 0.48 10.48
CA GLY A 152 -3.38 0.67 9.11
C GLY A 152 -3.27 -0.59 8.27
N MET A 153 -3.49 -0.45 6.94
CA MET A 153 -3.32 -1.56 5.99
C MET A 153 -2.68 -1.06 4.69
N LYS A 154 -1.39 -0.76 4.73
CA LYS A 154 -0.60 -0.23 3.60
C LYS A 154 0.58 -1.11 3.21
N THR A 155 1.12 -1.87 4.15
CA THR A 155 2.29 -2.72 3.98
C THR A 155 1.96 -4.20 4.23
N ILE A 156 2.88 -5.09 3.84
CA ILE A 156 2.76 -6.52 4.20
C ILE A 156 2.80 -6.71 5.71
N ASP A 157 3.64 -5.95 6.40
CA ASP A 157 3.77 -6.04 7.85
C ASP A 157 2.46 -5.65 8.56
N ASP A 158 1.78 -4.60 8.06
CA ASP A 158 0.44 -4.23 8.54
C ASP A 158 -0.56 -5.38 8.36
N ALA A 159 -0.56 -6.02 7.20
CA ALA A 159 -1.49 -7.13 6.93
C ALA A 159 -1.20 -8.35 7.81
N LEU A 160 0.07 -8.63 8.11
CA LEU A 160 0.46 -9.71 9.03
C LEU A 160 0.09 -9.38 10.48
N GLU A 161 0.27 -8.12 10.90
CA GLU A 161 -0.17 -7.65 12.20
C GLU A 161 -1.70 -7.74 12.34
N LEU A 162 -2.45 -7.29 11.32
CA LEU A 162 -3.90 -7.42 11.31
C LEU A 162 -4.33 -8.89 11.32
N ARG A 163 -3.64 -9.76 10.59
CA ARG A 163 -3.89 -11.21 10.62
C ARG A 163 -3.74 -11.75 12.03
N ARG A 164 -2.65 -11.40 12.71
CA ARG A 164 -2.40 -11.78 14.10
C ARG A 164 -3.51 -11.29 15.04
N ARG A 165 -3.95 -10.03 14.92
CA ARG A 165 -5.02 -9.45 15.74
C ARG A 165 -6.37 -10.11 15.48
N ILE A 166 -6.73 -10.29 14.19
CA ILE A 166 -8.03 -10.88 13.82
C ILE A 166 -8.12 -12.33 14.31
N PHE A 167 -7.14 -13.19 14.02
CA PHE A 167 -7.17 -14.58 14.49
C PHE A 167 -6.95 -14.69 15.99
N GLY A 168 -6.06 -13.87 16.55
CA GLY A 168 -5.84 -13.79 18.00
C GLY A 168 -7.10 -13.41 18.78
N ALA A 169 -7.97 -12.57 18.22
CA ALA A 169 -9.24 -12.21 18.84
C ALA A 169 -10.16 -13.44 19.04
N PHE A 170 -10.22 -14.36 18.07
CA PHE A 170 -10.99 -15.61 18.21
C PHE A 170 -10.36 -16.53 19.27
N GLU A 171 -9.03 -16.66 19.32
CA GLU A 171 -8.35 -17.45 20.34
C GLU A 171 -8.58 -16.89 21.75
N MET A 172 -8.49 -15.56 21.92
CA MET A 172 -8.75 -14.91 23.20
C MET A 172 -10.23 -15.01 23.62
N ALA A 173 -11.15 -14.99 22.66
CA ALA A 173 -12.56 -15.23 22.92
C ALA A 173 -12.84 -16.66 23.42
N GLU A 174 -12.10 -17.67 22.90
CA GLU A 174 -12.20 -19.06 23.37
C GLU A 174 -11.76 -19.19 24.83
N LEU A 175 -10.70 -18.48 25.21
CA LEU A 175 -10.15 -18.50 26.56
C LEU A 175 -10.95 -17.66 27.57
N ALA A 176 -11.73 -16.67 27.10
CA ALA A 176 -12.48 -15.77 27.96
C ALA A 176 -13.61 -16.52 28.67
N SER A 177 -13.55 -16.57 30.03
CA SER A 177 -14.61 -17.14 30.87
C SER A 177 -15.78 -16.19 31.04
N ASP A 178 -15.52 -14.89 31.10
CA ASP A 178 -16.54 -13.84 31.25
C ASP A 178 -17.17 -13.52 29.90
N PRO A 179 -18.53 -13.56 29.80
CA PRO A 179 -19.26 -13.27 28.55
C PRO A 179 -19.02 -11.84 28.02
N ALA A 180 -18.86 -10.84 28.90
CA ALA A 180 -18.62 -9.46 28.49
C ALA A 180 -17.24 -9.32 27.83
N THR A 181 -16.21 -9.85 28.47
CA THR A 181 -14.84 -9.91 27.93
C THR A 181 -14.80 -10.67 26.60
N ARG A 182 -15.53 -11.79 26.49
CA ARG A 182 -15.66 -12.54 25.23
C ARG A 182 -16.29 -11.69 24.13
N ALA A 183 -17.35 -10.94 24.45
CA ALA A 183 -18.00 -10.04 23.49
C ALA A 183 -17.07 -8.92 23.01
N GLU A 184 -16.21 -8.38 23.86
CA GLU A 184 -15.20 -7.40 23.49
C GLU A 184 -14.19 -7.98 22.46
N TRP A 185 -13.71 -9.22 22.68
CA TRP A 185 -12.82 -9.92 21.75
C TRP A 185 -13.51 -10.26 20.43
N LEU A 186 -14.79 -10.60 20.47
CA LEU A 186 -15.59 -10.90 19.27
C LEU A 186 -16.14 -9.62 18.59
N THR A 187 -15.77 -8.43 19.03
CA THR A 187 -16.09 -7.18 18.35
C THR A 187 -14.85 -6.67 17.60
N ILE A 188 -14.99 -6.54 16.28
CA ILE A 188 -13.94 -6.01 15.39
C ILE A 188 -14.44 -4.69 14.82
N ALA A 189 -13.79 -3.60 15.19
CA ALA A 189 -14.06 -2.26 14.68
C ALA A 189 -13.19 -1.98 13.45
N ILE A 190 -13.79 -1.51 12.37
CA ILE A 190 -13.10 -1.11 11.15
C ILE A 190 -13.44 0.36 10.89
N VAL A 191 -12.45 1.23 10.91
CA VAL A 191 -12.60 2.67 10.70
C VAL A 191 -12.29 3.01 9.24
N GLY A 192 -13.25 3.57 8.55
CA GLY A 192 -13.19 3.91 7.12
C GLY A 192 -13.98 2.94 6.24
N ALA A 193 -15.03 3.45 5.60
CA ALA A 193 -15.92 2.70 4.70
C ALA A 193 -15.58 2.89 3.21
N GLY A 194 -14.32 3.21 2.90
CA GLY A 194 -13.76 3.11 1.55
C GLY A 194 -13.56 1.65 1.11
N PRO A 195 -13.00 1.40 -0.08
CA PRO A 195 -12.81 0.04 -0.62
C PRO A 195 -12.12 -0.91 0.35
N THR A 196 -11.02 -0.48 0.97
CA THR A 196 -10.24 -1.29 1.91
C THR A 196 -11.06 -1.76 3.11
N GLY A 197 -11.82 -0.85 3.76
CA GLY A 197 -12.62 -1.20 4.94
C GLY A 197 -13.81 -2.08 4.59
N VAL A 198 -14.48 -1.82 3.47
CA VAL A 198 -15.60 -2.62 2.97
C VAL A 198 -15.16 -4.05 2.65
N GLU A 199 -14.05 -4.20 1.93
CA GLU A 199 -13.47 -5.49 1.55
C GLU A 199 -13.04 -6.29 2.78
N LEU A 200 -12.40 -5.64 3.74
CA LEU A 200 -11.99 -6.27 4.99
C LEU A 200 -13.21 -6.71 5.82
N ALA A 201 -14.22 -5.84 5.99
CA ALA A 201 -15.43 -6.15 6.74
C ALA A 201 -16.15 -7.39 6.19
N GLY A 202 -16.34 -7.44 4.87
CA GLY A 202 -16.94 -8.59 4.20
C GLY A 202 -16.12 -9.87 4.36
N GLN A 203 -14.79 -9.77 4.29
CA GLN A 203 -13.90 -10.93 4.45
C GLN A 203 -13.83 -11.45 5.89
N VAL A 204 -13.89 -10.58 6.90
CA VAL A 204 -13.96 -11.00 8.30
C VAL A 204 -15.29 -11.72 8.59
N ARG A 205 -16.40 -11.23 8.06
CA ARG A 205 -17.70 -11.92 8.17
C ARG A 205 -17.70 -13.29 7.47
N ASP A 206 -17.13 -13.38 6.25
CA ASP A 206 -17.01 -14.66 5.53
C ASP A 206 -16.07 -15.64 6.28
N LEU A 207 -14.99 -15.16 6.87
CA LEU A 207 -14.08 -15.92 7.72
C LEU A 207 -14.86 -16.54 8.91
N ALA A 208 -15.57 -15.73 9.67
CA ALA A 208 -16.26 -16.13 10.88
C ALA A 208 -17.45 -17.09 10.60
N THR A 209 -18.29 -16.78 9.60
CA THR A 209 -19.51 -17.55 9.32
C THR A 209 -19.26 -18.85 8.57
N ARG A 210 -18.11 -18.97 7.90
CA ARG A 210 -17.82 -20.12 7.02
C ARG A 210 -16.55 -20.86 7.39
N SER A 211 -15.39 -20.15 7.41
CA SER A 211 -14.09 -20.82 7.53
C SER A 211 -13.83 -21.32 8.93
N LEU A 212 -14.22 -20.55 9.95
CA LEU A 212 -14.01 -20.91 11.37
C LEU A 212 -15.16 -21.71 11.97
N ARG A 213 -16.20 -21.98 11.21
CA ARG A 213 -17.40 -22.68 11.72
C ARG A 213 -17.06 -24.05 12.33
N GLY A 214 -17.36 -24.20 13.62
CA GLY A 214 -17.18 -25.46 14.37
C GLY A 214 -15.73 -25.69 14.82
N GLU A 215 -14.83 -24.73 14.68
CA GLU A 215 -13.44 -24.82 15.16
C GLU A 215 -13.33 -24.49 16.66
N PHE A 216 -14.15 -23.58 17.17
CA PHE A 216 -14.17 -23.16 18.58
C PHE A 216 -15.23 -23.91 19.37
N ARG A 217 -15.03 -24.08 20.69
CA ARG A 217 -15.89 -24.86 21.57
C ARG A 217 -16.71 -24.00 22.53
N SER A 218 -16.16 -22.84 22.95
CA SER A 218 -16.81 -21.97 23.92
C SER A 218 -17.82 -21.00 23.30
N PHE A 219 -17.81 -20.83 21.98
CA PHE A 219 -18.71 -19.93 21.26
C PHE A 219 -18.85 -20.31 19.78
N ASP A 220 -19.88 -19.79 19.12
CA ASP A 220 -20.00 -19.85 17.66
C ASP A 220 -19.25 -18.66 17.02
N PRO A 221 -18.25 -18.89 16.15
CA PRO A 221 -17.54 -17.79 15.46
C PRO A 221 -18.47 -16.85 14.67
N SER A 222 -19.63 -17.31 14.22
CA SER A 222 -20.62 -16.47 13.53
C SER A 222 -21.19 -15.35 14.41
N SER A 223 -21.04 -15.44 15.74
CA SER A 223 -21.42 -14.39 16.70
C SER A 223 -20.50 -13.17 16.68
N VAL A 224 -19.35 -13.21 15.96
CA VAL A 224 -18.47 -12.05 15.80
C VAL A 224 -19.27 -10.85 15.29
N ARG A 225 -19.04 -9.72 15.93
CA ARG A 225 -19.63 -8.43 15.58
C ARG A 225 -18.61 -7.63 14.79
N VAL A 226 -18.89 -7.36 13.51
CA VAL A 226 -18.05 -6.50 12.66
C VAL A 226 -18.74 -5.16 12.50
N VAL A 227 -18.11 -4.10 12.99
CA VAL A 227 -18.66 -2.74 12.97
C VAL A 227 -17.81 -1.89 12.03
N LEU A 228 -18.40 -1.41 10.96
CA LEU A 228 -17.78 -0.51 9.99
C LEU A 228 -18.18 0.93 10.28
N LEU A 229 -17.18 1.75 10.62
CA LEU A 229 -17.34 3.14 11.06
C LEU A 229 -16.86 4.10 9.98
N ASP A 230 -17.62 5.14 9.66
CA ASP A 230 -17.17 6.19 8.75
C ASP A 230 -17.83 7.53 9.10
N GLY A 231 -17.09 8.63 8.96
CA GLY A 231 -17.61 9.98 9.11
C GLY A 231 -18.50 10.45 7.96
N GLY A 232 -18.51 9.73 6.84
CA GLY A 232 -19.41 9.99 5.71
C GLY A 232 -20.76 9.28 5.86
N ASP A 233 -21.68 9.57 4.94
CA ASP A 233 -23.07 9.11 5.04
C ASP A 233 -23.30 7.69 4.50
N ALA A 234 -22.36 7.17 3.71
CA ALA A 234 -22.53 5.86 3.07
C ALA A 234 -21.19 5.19 2.72
N PRO A 235 -21.12 3.85 2.71
CA PRO A 235 -19.92 3.13 2.28
C PRO A 235 -19.69 3.30 0.78
N LEU A 236 -18.43 3.33 0.36
CA LEU A 236 -18.02 3.50 -1.04
C LEU A 236 -18.66 4.75 -1.70
N ALA A 237 -18.76 5.87 -0.98
CA ALA A 237 -19.40 7.09 -1.48
C ALA A 237 -18.83 7.56 -2.84
N THR A 238 -17.57 7.32 -3.11
CA THR A 238 -16.90 7.66 -4.38
C THR A 238 -17.36 6.82 -5.59
N PHE A 239 -18.11 5.73 -5.37
CA PHE A 239 -18.65 4.86 -6.44
C PHE A 239 -20.02 5.35 -6.96
N GLY A 240 -20.53 6.47 -6.39
CA GLY A 240 -21.85 6.99 -6.68
C GLY A 240 -22.96 6.29 -5.90
N GLU A 241 -24.10 6.98 -5.75
CA GLU A 241 -25.20 6.61 -4.88
C GLU A 241 -25.68 5.16 -5.08
N GLN A 242 -25.98 4.79 -6.33
CA GLN A 242 -26.54 3.46 -6.66
C GLN A 242 -25.63 2.29 -6.22
N LEU A 243 -24.30 2.39 -6.43
CA LEU A 243 -23.37 1.32 -6.03
C LEU A 243 -23.07 1.35 -4.54
N SER A 244 -23.07 2.52 -3.94
CA SER A 244 -22.93 2.74 -2.51
C SER A 244 -24.12 2.10 -1.75
N GLU A 245 -25.34 2.37 -2.15
CA GLU A 245 -26.55 1.72 -1.57
C GLU A 245 -26.52 0.20 -1.72
N ARG A 246 -26.10 -0.28 -2.89
CA ARG A 246 -25.98 -1.71 -3.13
C ARG A 246 -24.92 -2.33 -2.18
N ALA A 247 -23.78 -1.69 -2.02
CA ALA A 247 -22.74 -2.14 -1.10
C ALA A 247 -23.24 -2.14 0.36
N ALA A 248 -23.94 -1.10 0.79
CA ALA A 248 -24.53 -1.01 2.12
C ALA A 248 -25.54 -2.15 2.37
N LYS A 249 -26.41 -2.44 1.39
CA LYS A 249 -27.36 -3.55 1.47
C LYS A 249 -26.65 -4.91 1.61
N GLU A 250 -25.63 -5.15 0.80
CA GLU A 250 -24.86 -6.39 0.84
C GLU A 250 -24.08 -6.56 2.15
N LEU A 251 -23.47 -5.48 2.68
CA LEU A 251 -22.78 -5.50 3.97
C LEU A 251 -23.74 -5.85 5.11
N ARG A 252 -24.91 -5.20 5.18
CA ARG A 252 -25.95 -5.53 6.19
C ARG A 252 -26.42 -6.98 6.05
N HIS A 253 -26.61 -7.47 4.82
CA HIS A 253 -26.99 -8.86 4.59
C HIS A 253 -25.93 -9.87 5.08
N LEU A 254 -24.64 -9.50 5.02
CA LEU A 254 -23.55 -10.29 5.58
C LEU A 254 -23.49 -10.19 7.12
N GLY A 255 -24.26 -9.31 7.74
CA GLY A 255 -24.26 -9.06 9.18
C GLY A 255 -23.16 -8.08 9.62
N VAL A 256 -22.68 -7.20 8.75
CA VAL A 256 -21.85 -6.06 9.10
C VAL A 256 -22.72 -4.93 9.65
N GLU A 257 -22.38 -4.42 10.82
CA GLU A 257 -23.01 -3.24 11.41
C GLU A 257 -22.39 -1.99 10.76
N LEU A 258 -23.20 -1.14 10.15
CA LEU A 258 -22.77 0.12 9.55
C LEU A 258 -23.09 1.27 10.50
N ARG A 259 -22.09 2.01 10.92
CA ARG A 259 -22.21 3.27 11.68
C ARG A 259 -21.62 4.40 10.83
N MET A 260 -22.50 4.97 10.01
CA MET A 260 -22.16 6.12 9.15
C MET A 260 -22.43 7.42 9.89
N GLY A 261 -21.80 8.53 9.49
CA GLY A 261 -21.81 9.78 10.23
C GLY A 261 -21.04 9.71 11.56
N ALA A 262 -20.29 8.67 11.77
CA ALA A 262 -19.57 8.34 13.01
C ALA A 262 -18.09 8.74 12.90
N ARG A 263 -17.69 9.78 13.61
CA ARG A 263 -16.29 10.22 13.66
C ARG A 263 -15.57 9.60 14.86
N VAL A 264 -14.49 8.88 14.62
CA VAL A 264 -13.63 8.35 15.69
C VAL A 264 -12.82 9.49 16.30
N VAL A 265 -12.90 9.63 17.63
CA VAL A 265 -12.26 10.68 18.40
C VAL A 265 -11.29 10.14 19.47
N GLY A 266 -11.31 8.84 19.73
CA GLY A 266 -10.40 8.16 20.64
C GLY A 266 -10.25 6.70 20.28
N VAL A 267 -9.04 6.14 20.46
CA VAL A 267 -8.75 4.72 20.26
C VAL A 267 -7.78 4.26 21.34
N ASP A 268 -8.10 3.17 22.00
CA ASP A 268 -7.21 2.51 22.95
C ASP A 268 -7.25 0.97 22.83
N ALA A 269 -6.61 0.26 23.77
CA ALA A 269 -6.52 -1.20 23.76
C ALA A 269 -7.88 -1.91 23.92
N THR A 270 -8.91 -1.21 24.39
CA THR A 270 -10.22 -1.78 24.75
C THR A 270 -11.36 -1.29 23.87
N GLY A 271 -11.13 -0.28 23.02
CA GLY A 271 -12.20 0.19 22.16
C GLY A 271 -11.96 1.50 21.43
N VAL A 272 -13.06 2.02 20.92
CA VAL A 272 -13.10 3.21 20.07
C VAL A 272 -14.16 4.17 20.61
N ASP A 273 -13.78 5.44 20.81
CA ASP A 273 -14.72 6.51 21.13
C ASP A 273 -15.19 7.16 19.83
N ILE A 274 -16.51 7.24 19.70
CA ILE A 274 -17.18 7.67 18.46
C ILE A 274 -18.01 8.91 18.77
N ALA A 275 -17.83 9.98 18.02
CA ALA A 275 -18.69 11.15 18.07
C ALA A 275 -19.67 11.16 16.88
N ASP A 276 -20.94 11.42 17.16
CA ASP A 276 -21.96 11.69 16.13
C ASP A 276 -21.85 13.13 15.58
N ALA A 277 -22.79 13.51 14.70
CA ALA A 277 -22.84 14.84 14.09
C ALA A 277 -23.08 15.96 15.11
N GLU A 278 -23.77 15.65 16.19
CA GLU A 278 -24.09 16.56 17.32
C GLU A 278 -22.94 16.66 18.33
N GLY A 279 -21.87 15.85 18.16
CA GLY A 279 -20.71 15.82 19.05
C GLY A 279 -20.90 14.96 20.31
N LYS A 280 -22.01 14.21 20.42
CA LYS A 280 -22.22 13.25 21.50
C LYS A 280 -21.32 12.04 21.29
N THR A 281 -20.58 11.67 22.31
CA THR A 281 -19.68 10.51 22.29
C THR A 281 -20.35 9.25 22.79
N ASP A 282 -20.09 8.15 22.08
CA ASP A 282 -20.43 6.77 22.46
C ASP A 282 -19.16 5.91 22.41
N ARG A 283 -19.09 4.90 23.29
CA ARG A 283 -17.94 3.98 23.31
C ARG A 283 -18.32 2.63 22.75
N LEU A 284 -17.58 2.21 21.73
CA LEU A 284 -17.62 0.85 21.20
C LEU A 284 -16.52 0.01 21.85
N GLN A 285 -16.87 -0.94 22.70
CA GLN A 285 -15.92 -1.91 23.24
C GLN A 285 -15.51 -2.88 22.14
N ALA A 286 -14.21 -2.89 21.80
CA ALA A 286 -13.63 -3.71 20.75
C ALA A 286 -12.12 -3.87 20.96
N ARG A 287 -11.64 -5.08 21.15
CA ARG A 287 -10.22 -5.37 21.34
C ARG A 287 -9.42 -5.40 20.04
N THR A 288 -10.11 -5.41 18.90
CA THR A 288 -9.49 -5.34 17.59
C THR A 288 -10.06 -4.16 16.83
N THR A 289 -9.21 -3.16 16.59
CA THR A 289 -9.54 -2.00 15.77
C THR A 289 -8.60 -1.95 14.56
N VAL A 290 -9.15 -1.69 13.38
CA VAL A 290 -8.41 -1.55 12.11
C VAL A 290 -8.66 -0.16 11.55
N TRP A 291 -7.59 0.53 11.15
CA TRP A 291 -7.69 1.85 10.55
C TRP A 291 -7.57 1.77 9.02
N ALA A 292 -8.68 1.88 8.32
CA ALA A 292 -8.76 1.89 6.86
C ALA A 292 -9.15 3.28 6.30
N ALA A 293 -9.24 4.30 7.17
CA ALA A 293 -9.62 5.67 6.83
C ALA A 293 -8.39 6.54 6.53
N GLY A 294 -8.51 7.39 5.53
CA GLY A 294 -7.53 8.43 5.23
C GLY A 294 -6.21 7.92 4.64
N VAL A 295 -5.64 8.77 3.82
CA VAL A 295 -4.29 8.63 3.28
C VAL A 295 -3.60 9.99 3.34
N GLU A 296 -2.29 9.99 3.52
CA GLU A 296 -1.44 11.17 3.43
C GLU A 296 -0.26 10.90 2.52
N ALA A 297 0.20 11.93 1.83
CA ALA A 297 1.34 11.79 0.93
C ALA A 297 2.60 11.34 1.70
N SER A 298 3.47 10.60 1.02
CA SER A 298 4.78 10.26 1.57
C SER A 298 5.49 11.52 2.06
N PRO A 299 6.23 11.49 3.18
CA PRO A 299 7.05 12.61 3.66
C PRO A 299 8.00 13.17 2.59
N LEU A 300 8.32 12.37 1.58
CA LEU A 300 9.12 12.83 0.44
C LEU A 300 8.41 13.89 -0.41
N ALA A 301 7.08 13.95 -0.38
CA ALA A 301 6.34 15.03 -1.05
C ALA A 301 6.61 16.38 -0.37
N GLY A 302 6.64 16.42 0.97
CA GLY A 302 7.01 17.60 1.74
C GLY A 302 8.47 18.02 1.53
N ALA A 303 9.39 17.05 1.51
CA ALA A 303 10.79 17.31 1.24
C ALA A 303 11.03 17.90 -0.17
N LEU A 304 10.32 17.38 -1.18
CA LEU A 304 10.34 17.93 -2.55
C LEU A 304 9.73 19.33 -2.60
N ALA A 305 8.58 19.53 -1.96
CA ALA A 305 7.91 20.82 -1.93
C ALA A 305 8.80 21.90 -1.30
N ALA A 306 9.47 21.57 -0.20
CA ALA A 306 10.45 22.46 0.44
C ALA A 306 11.65 22.77 -0.47
N ALA A 307 12.12 21.78 -1.27
CA ALA A 307 13.26 21.96 -2.15
C ALA A 307 12.96 22.80 -3.41
N CYS A 308 11.71 22.81 -3.92
CA CYS A 308 11.33 23.52 -5.16
C CYS A 308 10.33 24.66 -4.93
N GLY A 309 9.87 24.89 -3.69
CA GLY A 309 8.85 25.91 -3.39
C GLY A 309 7.46 25.57 -3.94
N ALA A 310 7.17 24.30 -4.26
CA ALA A 310 5.85 23.89 -4.72
C ALA A 310 4.83 23.83 -3.58
N GLU A 311 3.56 24.09 -3.89
CA GLU A 311 2.46 23.97 -2.94
C GLU A 311 2.12 22.49 -2.64
N GLN A 312 1.50 22.28 -1.49
CA GLN A 312 0.91 21.01 -1.11
C GLN A 312 -0.59 21.16 -0.81
N ASP A 313 -1.37 20.14 -1.13
CA ASP A 313 -2.76 20.09 -0.72
C ASP A 313 -2.92 19.62 0.74
N ARG A 314 -4.18 19.55 1.22
CA ARG A 314 -4.49 19.12 2.59
C ARG A 314 -4.05 17.70 2.95
N ALA A 315 -3.85 16.85 1.95
CA ALA A 315 -3.33 15.48 2.13
C ALA A 315 -1.81 15.42 2.00
N GLY A 316 -1.12 16.57 1.90
CA GLY A 316 0.33 16.68 1.74
C GLY A 316 0.82 16.34 0.32
N ARG A 317 -0.07 16.19 -0.67
CA ARG A 317 0.31 15.88 -2.06
C ARG A 317 0.92 17.11 -2.71
N ILE A 318 2.03 16.91 -3.42
CA ILE A 318 2.77 17.99 -4.08
C ILE A 318 2.09 18.41 -5.39
N ALA A 319 1.90 19.73 -5.57
CA ALA A 319 1.40 20.29 -6.81
C ALA A 319 2.39 20.10 -7.94
N VAL A 320 1.92 19.62 -9.10
CA VAL A 320 2.72 19.41 -10.30
C VAL A 320 2.17 20.22 -11.48
N LEU A 321 3.02 20.46 -12.47
CA LEU A 321 2.61 21.05 -13.74
C LEU A 321 1.80 20.07 -14.58
N SER A 322 1.13 20.56 -15.62
CA SER A 322 0.28 19.73 -16.48
C SER A 322 1.00 18.55 -17.15
N ASP A 323 2.33 18.56 -17.25
CA ASP A 323 3.16 17.48 -17.77
C ASP A 323 3.75 16.58 -16.68
N LEU A 324 3.28 16.71 -15.42
CA LEU A 324 3.69 16.01 -14.21
C LEU A 324 5.07 16.38 -13.69
N THR A 325 5.67 17.48 -14.16
CA THR A 325 6.95 17.98 -13.65
C THR A 325 6.76 18.96 -12.51
N LEU A 326 7.83 19.19 -11.75
CA LEU A 326 7.83 20.21 -10.70
C LEU A 326 8.06 21.61 -11.27
N PRO A 327 7.49 22.67 -10.69
CA PRO A 327 7.79 24.05 -11.04
C PRO A 327 9.32 24.32 -10.92
N GLY A 328 9.91 24.89 -11.97
CA GLY A 328 11.34 25.20 -12.01
C GLY A 328 12.25 24.00 -12.29
N HIS A 329 11.77 22.77 -12.15
CA HIS A 329 12.56 21.53 -12.30
C HIS A 329 11.93 20.58 -13.32
N PRO A 330 12.03 20.88 -14.62
CA PRO A 330 11.41 20.09 -15.68
C PRO A 330 11.96 18.66 -15.74
N GLU A 331 13.13 18.36 -15.21
CA GLU A 331 13.74 17.03 -15.14
C GLU A 331 13.16 16.16 -14.01
N VAL A 332 12.38 16.73 -13.06
CA VAL A 332 11.82 16.06 -11.91
C VAL A 332 10.30 15.85 -12.09
N PHE A 333 9.87 14.61 -12.04
CA PHE A 333 8.47 14.21 -12.14
C PHE A 333 7.99 13.68 -10.77
N ALA A 334 6.81 14.10 -10.33
CA ALA A 334 6.09 13.41 -9.27
C ALA A 334 4.86 12.71 -9.86
N VAL A 335 4.67 11.43 -9.53
CA VAL A 335 3.61 10.60 -10.13
C VAL A 335 2.86 9.77 -9.09
N GLY A 336 1.61 9.43 -9.40
CA GLY A 336 0.75 8.61 -8.53
C GLY A 336 0.19 9.39 -7.35
N ASP A 337 -0.07 8.68 -6.26
CA ASP A 337 -0.87 9.17 -5.14
C ASP A 337 -0.24 10.35 -4.38
N MET A 338 1.06 10.57 -4.53
CA MET A 338 1.74 11.70 -3.88
C MET A 338 1.62 13.03 -4.64
N MET A 339 1.12 13.04 -5.88
CA MET A 339 0.94 14.25 -6.67
C MET A 339 -0.46 14.83 -6.56
N ALA A 340 -0.58 16.16 -6.66
CA ALA A 340 -1.82 16.91 -6.79
C ALA A 340 -1.91 17.52 -8.18
N LEU A 341 -2.88 17.08 -8.99
CA LEU A 341 -3.22 17.62 -10.30
C LEU A 341 -4.73 17.45 -10.52
N ASP A 342 -5.45 18.52 -10.84
CA ASP A 342 -6.86 18.51 -11.26
C ASP A 342 -7.79 17.62 -10.41
N ARG A 343 -7.53 17.50 -9.10
CA ARG A 343 -8.25 16.63 -8.16
C ARG A 343 -8.27 15.16 -8.54
N LEU A 344 -7.25 14.67 -9.25
CA LEU A 344 -7.15 13.26 -9.61
C LEU A 344 -7.18 12.37 -8.36
N PRO A 345 -7.85 11.21 -8.44
CA PRO A 345 -7.94 10.29 -7.30
C PRO A 345 -6.60 9.58 -7.06
N GLY A 346 -6.33 9.20 -5.81
CA GLY A 346 -5.21 8.33 -5.43
C GLY A 346 -5.52 6.87 -5.77
N VAL A 347 -5.36 6.48 -7.02
CA VAL A 347 -5.61 5.13 -7.50
C VAL A 347 -4.43 4.62 -8.36
N ALA A 348 -4.25 3.31 -8.38
CA ALA A 348 -3.15 2.67 -9.12
C ALA A 348 -3.11 3.08 -10.60
N GLU A 349 -4.25 3.35 -11.22
CA GLU A 349 -4.38 3.75 -12.61
C GLU A 349 -3.76 5.12 -12.89
N VAL A 350 -3.92 6.08 -11.98
CA VAL A 350 -3.26 7.39 -12.07
C VAL A 350 -1.74 7.22 -12.00
N ALA A 351 -1.26 6.37 -11.09
CA ALA A 351 0.16 6.09 -10.96
C ALA A 351 0.74 5.40 -12.20
N ILE A 352 0.04 4.43 -12.77
CA ILE A 352 0.43 3.71 -13.99
C ILE A 352 0.47 4.67 -15.19
N GLN A 353 -0.63 5.41 -15.44
CA GLN A 353 -0.73 6.31 -16.58
C GLN A 353 0.22 7.49 -16.46
N GLY A 354 0.39 8.05 -15.26
CA GLY A 354 1.35 9.12 -15.00
C GLY A 354 2.80 8.68 -15.27
N SER A 355 3.16 7.48 -14.88
CA SER A 355 4.50 6.94 -15.14
C SER A 355 4.76 6.65 -16.62
N LEU A 356 3.77 6.16 -17.35
CA LEU A 356 3.84 6.01 -18.81
C LEU A 356 4.02 7.38 -19.48
N HIS A 357 3.32 8.39 -18.99
CA HIS A 357 3.45 9.76 -19.48
C HIS A 357 4.84 10.32 -19.22
N ALA A 358 5.37 10.18 -18.00
CA ALA A 358 6.74 10.61 -17.66
C ALA A 358 7.80 9.90 -18.53
N ALA A 359 7.69 8.59 -18.72
CA ALA A 359 8.57 7.82 -19.60
C ALA A 359 8.55 8.35 -21.04
N ASN A 360 7.36 8.60 -21.59
CA ASN A 360 7.20 9.15 -22.92
C ASN A 360 7.73 10.58 -23.02
N THR A 361 7.53 11.41 -21.99
CA THR A 361 8.04 12.79 -21.96
C THR A 361 9.56 12.82 -21.97
N ILE A 362 10.24 11.97 -21.19
CA ILE A 362 11.70 11.85 -21.22
C ILE A 362 12.17 11.41 -22.61
N VAL A 363 11.57 10.39 -23.21
CA VAL A 363 11.92 9.93 -24.57
C VAL A 363 11.70 11.03 -25.62
N ARG A 364 10.63 11.83 -25.49
CA ARG A 364 10.39 12.99 -26.36
C ARG A 364 11.47 14.04 -26.21
N ARG A 365 11.84 14.40 -24.99
CA ARG A 365 12.92 15.37 -24.70
C ARG A 365 14.27 14.91 -25.25
N LEU A 366 14.60 13.63 -25.11
CA LEU A 366 15.80 13.01 -25.71
C LEU A 366 15.81 13.12 -27.24
N ARG A 367 14.67 13.32 -27.87
CA ARG A 367 14.52 13.52 -29.31
C ARG A 367 14.30 15.01 -29.71
N GLY A 368 14.51 15.94 -28.77
CA GLY A 368 14.31 17.38 -29.02
C GLY A 368 12.83 17.79 -29.22
N LYS A 369 11.85 16.95 -28.78
CA LYS A 369 10.43 17.25 -28.91
C LYS A 369 9.91 17.86 -27.60
N PRO A 370 8.98 18.85 -27.67
CA PRO A 370 8.41 19.46 -26.47
C PRO A 370 7.59 18.45 -25.67
N PRO A 371 7.44 18.67 -24.34
CA PRO A 371 6.52 17.89 -23.49
C PRO A 371 5.08 18.08 -23.96
N ALA A 372 4.20 17.19 -23.53
CA ALA A 372 2.77 17.28 -23.75
C ALA A 372 2.05 17.23 -22.39
N PRO A 373 0.85 17.81 -22.24
CA PRO A 373 0.10 17.70 -20.99
C PRO A 373 -0.36 16.25 -20.76
N PHE A 374 -0.38 15.85 -19.51
CA PHE A 374 -0.93 14.58 -19.05
C PHE A 374 -2.45 14.58 -19.21
N LYS A 375 -2.99 13.48 -19.70
CA LYS A 375 -4.43 13.27 -19.81
C LYS A 375 -4.79 11.94 -19.17
N TYR A 376 -5.45 12.01 -18.03
CA TYR A 376 -5.95 10.84 -17.34
C TYR A 376 -7.17 10.25 -18.07
N ARG A 377 -7.21 8.94 -18.16
CA ARG A 377 -8.37 8.17 -18.60
C ARG A 377 -8.87 7.36 -17.45
N ASP A 378 -10.04 7.72 -16.95
CA ASP A 378 -10.71 6.93 -15.92
C ASP A 378 -11.18 5.60 -16.54
N LEU A 379 -10.75 4.49 -15.95
CA LEU A 379 -11.16 3.14 -16.34
C LEU A 379 -12.27 2.60 -15.43
N GLY A 380 -12.61 3.33 -14.37
CA GLY A 380 -13.64 2.99 -13.42
C GLY A 380 -13.13 2.46 -12.08
N SER A 381 -14.04 1.96 -11.26
CA SER A 381 -13.75 1.50 -9.92
C SER A 381 -14.36 0.13 -9.64
N ALA A 382 -13.67 -0.69 -8.84
CA ALA A 382 -14.15 -2.02 -8.48
C ALA A 382 -13.81 -2.34 -7.02
N ALA A 383 -14.79 -2.82 -6.25
CA ALA A 383 -14.60 -3.28 -4.88
C ALA A 383 -15.44 -4.53 -4.61
N THR A 384 -14.88 -5.49 -3.86
CA THR A 384 -15.64 -6.65 -3.41
C THR A 384 -16.26 -6.37 -2.03
N VAL A 385 -17.50 -6.80 -1.86
CA VAL A 385 -18.21 -6.71 -0.57
C VAL A 385 -18.18 -8.04 0.16
N GLY A 386 -18.01 -9.12 -0.60
CA GLY A 386 -17.97 -10.48 -0.06
C GLY A 386 -17.87 -11.51 -1.17
N ARG A 387 -17.97 -12.77 -0.80
CA ARG A 387 -17.87 -13.89 -1.73
C ARG A 387 -18.92 -13.77 -2.83
N PHE A 388 -18.46 -13.71 -4.11
CA PHE A 388 -19.28 -13.53 -5.31
C PHE A 388 -20.13 -12.26 -5.31
N ARG A 389 -19.77 -11.26 -4.50
CA ARG A 389 -20.48 -9.99 -4.36
C ARG A 389 -19.50 -8.84 -4.49
N SER A 390 -19.59 -8.12 -5.57
CA SER A 390 -18.77 -6.93 -5.83
C SER A 390 -19.63 -5.83 -6.42
N VAL A 391 -19.13 -4.60 -6.34
CA VAL A 391 -19.67 -3.44 -7.02
C VAL A 391 -18.59 -2.90 -7.95
N VAL A 392 -18.95 -2.64 -9.19
CA VAL A 392 -18.03 -2.19 -10.25
C VAL A 392 -18.70 -1.08 -11.04
N ASP A 393 -18.01 0.02 -11.21
CA ASP A 393 -18.29 1.00 -12.27
C ASP A 393 -17.18 0.88 -13.31
N PHE A 394 -17.53 0.50 -14.50
CA PHE A 394 -16.61 0.43 -15.63
C PHE A 394 -17.11 1.35 -16.73
N LYS A 395 -16.56 2.57 -16.78
CA LYS A 395 -16.93 3.59 -17.77
C LYS A 395 -18.44 3.86 -17.82
N GLY A 396 -19.09 3.94 -16.65
CA GLY A 396 -20.53 4.16 -16.52
C GLY A 396 -21.39 2.90 -16.59
N ILE A 397 -20.82 1.73 -16.92
CA ILE A 397 -21.51 0.45 -16.81
C ILE A 397 -21.40 -0.04 -15.36
N ARG A 398 -22.53 0.00 -14.65
CA ARG A 398 -22.60 -0.37 -13.23
C ARG A 398 -23.01 -1.83 -13.07
N LEU A 399 -22.12 -2.63 -12.52
CA LEU A 399 -22.33 -4.05 -12.26
C LEU A 399 -22.29 -4.32 -10.76
N SER A 400 -23.10 -5.29 -10.31
CA SER A 400 -23.09 -5.76 -8.92
C SER A 400 -23.31 -7.26 -8.82
N GLY A 401 -23.06 -7.84 -7.63
CA GLY A 401 -23.22 -9.29 -7.42
C GLY A 401 -22.18 -10.11 -8.19
N LEU A 402 -22.60 -11.27 -8.72
CA LEU A 402 -21.72 -12.21 -9.44
C LEU A 402 -21.10 -11.61 -10.72
N PRO A 403 -21.83 -10.91 -11.61
CA PRO A 403 -21.22 -10.25 -12.77
C PRO A 403 -20.14 -9.24 -12.38
N GLY A 404 -20.41 -8.40 -11.38
CA GLY A 404 -19.42 -7.47 -10.83
C GLY A 404 -18.22 -8.20 -10.27
N TRP A 405 -18.42 -9.32 -9.56
CA TRP A 405 -17.33 -10.12 -9.01
C TRP A 405 -16.43 -10.74 -10.09
N VAL A 406 -17.00 -11.22 -11.20
CA VAL A 406 -16.21 -11.76 -12.33
C VAL A 406 -15.30 -10.66 -12.92
N VAL A 407 -15.85 -9.47 -13.14
CA VAL A 407 -15.07 -8.31 -13.65
C VAL A 407 -14.00 -7.91 -12.65
N TRP A 408 -14.35 -7.79 -11.37
CA TRP A 408 -13.39 -7.51 -10.29
C TRP A 408 -12.25 -8.53 -10.27
N ALA A 409 -12.58 -9.84 -10.31
CA ALA A 409 -11.60 -10.91 -10.29
C ALA A 409 -10.66 -10.85 -11.51
N PHE A 410 -11.21 -10.61 -12.70
CA PHE A 410 -10.43 -10.47 -13.92
C PHE A 410 -9.45 -9.29 -13.85
N ILE A 411 -9.92 -8.11 -13.40
CA ILE A 411 -9.07 -6.92 -13.23
C ILE A 411 -7.91 -7.24 -12.28
N HIS A 412 -8.20 -7.78 -11.10
CA HIS A 412 -7.18 -8.05 -10.09
C HIS A 412 -6.16 -9.09 -10.57
N LEU A 413 -6.61 -10.17 -11.23
CA LEU A 413 -5.71 -11.18 -11.81
C LEU A 413 -4.83 -10.61 -12.93
N ALA A 414 -5.37 -9.69 -13.74
CA ALA A 414 -4.60 -9.08 -14.82
C ALA A 414 -3.41 -8.26 -14.29
N PHE A 415 -3.59 -7.58 -13.15
CA PHE A 415 -2.57 -6.72 -12.55
C PHE A 415 -1.61 -7.44 -11.58
N ILE A 416 -1.92 -8.65 -11.10
CA ILE A 416 -0.98 -9.46 -10.29
C ILE A 416 0.27 -9.76 -11.11
N ASN A 417 1.43 -9.48 -10.53
CA ASN A 417 2.72 -9.75 -11.16
C ASN A 417 3.09 -11.24 -11.12
N GLY A 418 3.44 -11.79 -12.29
CA GLY A 418 3.89 -13.17 -12.43
C GLY A 418 2.78 -14.17 -12.73
N PHE A 419 3.01 -15.03 -13.75
CA PHE A 419 2.03 -16.04 -14.16
C PHE A 419 1.74 -17.04 -13.02
N GLY A 420 2.77 -17.50 -12.31
CA GLY A 420 2.61 -18.43 -11.19
C GLY A 420 1.73 -17.85 -10.06
N ASN A 421 1.86 -16.56 -9.77
CA ASN A 421 1.02 -15.88 -8.77
C ASN A 421 -0.43 -15.78 -9.21
N ARG A 422 -0.69 -15.52 -10.49
CA ARG A 422 -2.07 -15.52 -11.04
C ARG A 422 -2.74 -16.87 -10.88
N VAL A 423 -2.04 -17.95 -11.30
CA VAL A 423 -2.54 -19.32 -11.18
C VAL A 423 -2.73 -19.69 -9.69
N GLY A 424 -1.74 -19.40 -8.86
CA GLY A 424 -1.81 -19.66 -7.41
C GLY A 424 -3.01 -18.94 -6.76
N THR A 425 -3.27 -17.67 -7.14
CA THR A 425 -4.42 -16.92 -6.66
C THR A 425 -5.73 -17.56 -7.09
N ILE A 426 -5.87 -17.98 -8.35
CA ILE A 426 -7.06 -18.68 -8.84
C ILE A 426 -7.29 -19.95 -8.03
N VAL A 427 -6.26 -20.78 -7.82
CA VAL A 427 -6.38 -22.03 -7.05
C VAL A 427 -6.82 -21.74 -5.61
N LYS A 428 -6.21 -20.75 -4.94
CA LYS A 428 -6.58 -20.37 -3.57
C LYS A 428 -7.99 -19.81 -3.49
N TRP A 429 -8.39 -18.94 -4.42
CA TRP A 429 -9.77 -18.46 -4.49
C TRP A 429 -10.75 -19.60 -4.73
N THR A 430 -10.46 -20.53 -5.64
CA THR A 430 -11.34 -21.69 -5.89
C THR A 430 -11.50 -22.55 -4.63
N ARG A 431 -10.38 -22.90 -3.97
CA ARG A 431 -10.43 -23.69 -2.72
C ARG A 431 -11.19 -23.01 -1.60
N SER A 432 -11.05 -21.68 -1.46
CA SER A 432 -11.74 -20.91 -0.44
C SER A 432 -13.20 -20.64 -0.79
N PHE A 433 -13.50 -20.33 -2.05
CA PHE A 433 -14.86 -19.95 -2.47
C PHE A 433 -15.76 -21.15 -2.70
N VAL A 434 -15.24 -22.25 -3.23
CA VAL A 434 -16.01 -23.52 -3.37
C VAL A 434 -15.97 -24.30 -2.06
N GLY A 435 -14.81 -24.40 -1.41
CA GLY A 435 -14.62 -24.98 -0.09
C GLY A 435 -14.80 -23.98 1.05
N ARG A 436 -14.11 -24.23 2.16
CA ARG A 436 -14.04 -23.36 3.36
C ARG A 436 -12.61 -23.09 3.78
N ALA A 437 -11.64 -23.55 3.00
CA ALA A 437 -10.23 -23.54 3.40
C ALA A 437 -9.64 -22.12 3.36
N ARG A 438 -9.09 -21.70 4.49
CA ARG A 438 -8.19 -20.56 4.62
C ARG A 438 -6.93 -21.06 5.32
N PRO A 439 -5.91 -21.48 4.56
CA PRO A 439 -4.73 -22.12 5.14
C PRO A 439 -3.74 -21.16 5.80
N GLU A 440 -3.77 -19.88 5.44
CA GLU A 440 -2.79 -18.88 5.88
C GLU A 440 -3.23 -18.20 7.19
N ARG A 441 -3.57 -19.01 8.22
CA ARG A 441 -4.12 -18.52 9.51
C ARG A 441 -3.12 -18.57 10.66
N GLU A 442 -1.98 -19.17 10.41
CA GLU A 442 -0.92 -19.33 11.41
C GLU A 442 -0.36 -17.97 11.86
N PHE A 443 -0.15 -17.83 13.14
CA PHE A 443 0.57 -16.73 13.76
C PHE A 443 1.32 -17.22 14.99
N SER A 444 2.36 -16.49 15.40
CA SER A 444 3.11 -16.76 16.61
C SER A 444 3.04 -15.56 17.56
N VAL A 445 2.82 -15.82 18.82
CA VAL A 445 2.81 -14.79 19.88
C VAL A 445 4.22 -14.35 20.24
N MET A 446 5.23 -15.19 19.97
CA MET A 446 6.60 -14.99 20.47
C MET A 446 7.41 -13.91 19.71
N HIS A 447 6.95 -13.40 18.56
CA HIS A 447 7.73 -12.51 17.70
C HIS A 447 7.25 -11.06 17.69
N THR A 448 6.30 -10.71 18.54
CA THR A 448 5.76 -9.36 18.58
C THR A 448 6.23 -8.66 19.83
N GLY A 449 7.23 -7.79 19.70
CA GLY A 449 7.53 -6.75 20.70
C GLY A 449 6.40 -5.72 20.85
N GLY A 450 5.21 -6.00 20.33
CA GLY A 450 3.97 -5.26 20.48
C GLY A 450 3.00 -6.06 21.31
N ASP A 451 2.66 -5.49 22.44
CA ASP A 451 1.69 -5.94 23.41
C ASP A 451 0.37 -6.35 22.73
N LEU A 452 0.14 -7.67 22.52
CA LEU A 452 -1.20 -8.14 22.72
C LEU A 452 -1.49 -7.72 24.15
N SER A 453 -2.50 -6.88 24.39
CA SER A 453 -2.97 -6.59 25.75
C SER A 453 -3.51 -7.90 26.33
N LEU A 454 -2.55 -8.80 26.64
CA LEU A 454 -2.84 -9.99 27.42
C LEU A 454 -3.34 -9.50 28.78
N PRO A 455 -4.40 -10.10 29.33
CA PRO A 455 -4.82 -9.85 30.69
C PRO A 455 -3.61 -9.89 31.63
N ALA A 456 -3.60 -9.07 32.68
CA ALA A 456 -2.48 -8.92 33.59
C ALA A 456 -2.03 -10.25 34.24
N ASP A 457 -2.95 -11.20 34.33
CA ASP A 457 -2.78 -12.57 34.84
C ASP A 457 -1.97 -13.49 33.91
N VAL A 458 -1.92 -13.17 32.61
CA VAL A 458 -1.14 -13.95 31.62
C VAL A 458 0.25 -13.33 31.37
N ARG A 459 0.49 -12.06 31.74
CA ARG A 459 1.78 -11.37 31.55
C ARG A 459 2.95 -11.99 32.31
N GLY A 460 2.69 -12.74 33.36
CA GLY A 460 3.73 -13.40 34.18
C GLY A 460 4.38 -14.61 33.52
N VAL A 461 3.81 -15.13 32.43
CA VAL A 461 4.27 -16.40 31.80
C VAL A 461 5.17 -16.16 30.58
N VAL A 462 5.18 -14.96 30.00
CA VAL A 462 5.98 -14.66 28.81
C VAL A 462 6.91 -13.49 29.09
N GLN A 463 8.09 -13.77 29.64
CA GLN A 463 9.20 -12.83 29.59
C GLN A 463 9.87 -12.94 28.19
N PRO A 464 9.97 -11.83 27.43
CA PRO A 464 10.74 -11.84 26.19
C PRO A 464 12.22 -12.06 26.54
N GLN A 465 12.80 -13.18 26.13
CA GLN A 465 14.25 -13.31 26.14
C GLN A 465 14.83 -12.34 25.10
N PRO A 466 15.83 -11.52 25.44
CA PRO A 466 16.49 -10.68 24.47
C PRO A 466 17.15 -11.57 23.42
N LEU A 467 16.90 -11.27 22.15
CA LEU A 467 17.58 -11.92 21.03
C LEU A 467 19.09 -11.72 21.19
N PRO A 468 19.94 -12.77 20.99
CA PRO A 468 21.38 -12.58 20.99
C PRO A 468 21.73 -11.63 19.84
N VAL A 469 22.42 -10.54 20.17
CA VAL A 469 22.96 -9.58 19.20
C VAL A 469 24.03 -10.34 18.41
N LEU A 470 23.72 -10.74 17.19
CA LEU A 470 24.70 -11.27 16.24
C LEU A 470 25.63 -10.12 15.83
N GLY A 471 26.80 -10.02 16.44
CA GLY A 471 27.84 -9.13 15.95
C GLY A 471 28.59 -8.28 16.97
N ALA A 472 29.04 -8.86 18.09
CA ALA A 472 30.22 -8.35 18.75
C ALA A 472 31.32 -9.44 18.64
N ARG A 473 32.17 -9.35 17.63
CA ARG A 473 33.47 -10.03 17.68
C ARG A 473 34.25 -9.37 18.81
N GLU A 474 34.42 -10.09 19.92
CA GLU A 474 35.41 -9.75 20.92
C GLU A 474 36.80 -9.72 20.24
N ALA A 475 37.42 -8.54 20.24
CA ALA A 475 38.82 -8.42 19.93
C ALA A 475 39.62 -9.17 21.03
N ARG A 476 40.16 -10.35 20.70
CA ARG A 476 41.17 -11.00 21.51
C ARG A 476 42.37 -10.07 21.56
N THR A 477 42.60 -9.48 22.69
CA THR A 477 43.91 -8.95 23.06
C THR A 477 44.77 -10.12 23.50
N ASP A 478 45.67 -10.54 22.60
CA ASP A 478 46.81 -11.37 22.97
C ASP A 478 47.79 -10.51 23.76
N ALA A 479 47.85 -10.74 25.06
CA ALA A 479 48.94 -10.29 25.89
C ALA A 479 49.62 -11.56 26.42
N GLU A 480 50.79 -11.87 25.88
CA GLU A 480 51.73 -12.84 26.48
C GLU A 480 52.30 -12.25 27.79
N PRO A 481 52.56 -13.11 28.80
CA PRO A 481 53.48 -12.76 29.86
C PRO A 481 54.79 -13.59 29.71
N HIS A 482 55.86 -12.89 30.06
CA HIS A 482 57.15 -13.50 30.34
C HIS A 482 57.07 -14.58 31.43
#